data_3dd5ba5acdbdea6a75c9fe39ff5a6132
#
_entry.id   3dd5ba5acdbdea6a75c9fe39ff5a6132
#
_cell.length_a   1.000
_cell.length_b   1.000
_cell.length_c   1.000
_cell.angle_alpha   90.00
_cell.angle_beta   90.00
_cell.angle_gamma   90.00
#
_symmetry.space_group_name_H-M   'P 1'
#
loop_
_entity.id
_entity.type
_entity.pdbx_description
1 polymer ?
#
loop_
_entity_poly.entity_id
_entity_poly.type
_entity_poly.pdbx_seq_one_letter_code
_entity_poly.pdbx_strand_id
1 'polypeptide(L)'
;MVELIGTPEHWEHWSSLLHAVRTGATAADEVRGTPIFDYLETRPEYAEVFNRAMTGVSSMAIESLGSTYDFSDRTLIVDVGGGHGALLGAVL
;
A
#
# COMPACT_ATOMS: atom_id res chain seq x y z
N MET A 1 4.44 -6.41 -7.10
CA MET A 1 3.26 -5.89 -7.86
C MET A 1 2.55 -6.97 -8.68
N VAL A 2 3.22 -7.72 -9.55
CA VAL A 2 2.57 -8.76 -10.40
C VAL A 2 1.80 -9.79 -9.57
N GLU A 3 2.38 -10.27 -8.48
CA GLU A 3 1.73 -11.20 -7.56
C GLU A 3 0.41 -10.63 -7.01
N LEU A 4 0.40 -9.38 -6.54
CA LEU A 4 -0.82 -8.71 -6.05
C LEU A 4 -1.88 -8.61 -7.14
N ILE A 5 -1.51 -8.13 -8.33
CA ILE A 5 -2.44 -7.99 -9.46
C ILE A 5 -3.04 -9.35 -9.87
N GLY A 6 -2.29 -10.44 -9.70
CA GLY A 6 -2.72 -11.80 -10.01
C GLY A 6 -3.63 -12.45 -8.98
N THR A 7 -3.87 -11.81 -7.82
CA THR A 7 -4.74 -12.39 -6.79
C THR A 7 -6.22 -12.31 -7.16
N PRO A 8 -7.03 -13.30 -6.78
CA PRO A 8 -8.49 -13.22 -6.91
C PRO A 8 -9.07 -11.99 -6.24
N GLU A 9 -8.59 -11.64 -5.05
CA GLU A 9 -9.03 -10.49 -4.26
C GLU A 9 -8.88 -9.18 -5.03
N HIS A 10 -7.77 -9.00 -5.74
CA HIS A 10 -7.54 -7.79 -6.54
C HIS A 10 -8.56 -7.67 -7.68
N TRP A 11 -8.82 -8.77 -8.39
CA TRP A 11 -9.77 -8.79 -9.48
C TRP A 11 -11.22 -8.61 -9.02
N GLU A 12 -11.60 -9.13 -7.88
CA GLU A 12 -12.93 -8.92 -7.29
C GLU A 12 -13.17 -7.43 -7.01
N HIS A 13 -12.19 -6.71 -6.47
CA HIS A 13 -12.30 -5.26 -6.28
C HIS A 13 -12.47 -4.51 -7.61
N TRP A 14 -11.68 -4.83 -8.63
CA TRP A 14 -11.79 -4.22 -9.94
C TRP A 14 -13.11 -4.54 -10.65
N SER A 15 -13.68 -5.72 -10.43
CA SER A 15 -15.00 -6.08 -10.99
C SER A 15 -16.13 -5.19 -10.47
N SER A 16 -15.95 -4.57 -9.31
CA SER A 16 -16.89 -3.63 -8.70
C SER A 16 -16.56 -2.15 -9.00
N LEU A 17 -15.71 -1.86 -9.97
CA LEU A 17 -15.34 -0.50 -10.34
C LEU A 17 -16.56 0.38 -10.67
N LEU A 18 -17.56 -0.16 -11.36
CA LEU A 18 -18.77 0.59 -11.72
C LEU A 18 -19.56 1.04 -10.49
N HIS A 19 -19.62 0.21 -9.43
CA HIS A 19 -20.20 0.60 -8.14
C HIS A 19 -19.47 1.83 -7.57
N ALA A 20 -18.14 1.78 -7.50
CA ALA A 20 -17.34 2.89 -6.98
C ALA A 20 -17.55 4.20 -7.78
N VAL A 21 -17.60 4.12 -9.10
CA VAL A 21 -17.85 5.29 -9.99
C VAL A 21 -19.24 5.90 -9.75
N ARG A 22 -20.26 5.07 -9.54
CA ARG A 22 -21.65 5.54 -9.35
C ARG A 22 -21.93 6.09 -7.97
N THR A 23 -21.29 5.55 -6.94
CA THR A 23 -21.64 5.83 -5.54
C THR A 23 -20.61 6.70 -4.82
N GLY A 24 -19.36 6.74 -5.30
CA GLY A 24 -18.23 7.31 -4.58
C GLY A 24 -17.72 6.44 -3.42
N ALA A 25 -18.34 5.28 -3.16
CA ALA A 25 -17.89 4.31 -2.17
C ALA A 25 -16.76 3.45 -2.71
N THR A 26 -15.92 2.86 -1.83
CA THR A 26 -14.83 2.01 -2.28
C THR A 26 -15.35 0.64 -2.73
N ALA A 27 -14.74 0.07 -3.76
CA ALA A 27 -15.07 -1.28 -4.22
C ALA A 27 -14.74 -2.34 -3.15
N ALA A 28 -13.73 -2.10 -2.32
CA ALA A 28 -13.36 -3.00 -1.23
C ALA A 28 -14.48 -3.11 -0.18
N ASP A 29 -15.07 -1.99 0.22
CA ASP A 29 -16.17 -1.97 1.18
C ASP A 29 -17.39 -2.74 0.65
N GLU A 30 -17.70 -2.56 -0.64
CA GLU A 30 -18.80 -3.29 -1.30
C GLU A 30 -18.55 -4.80 -1.34
N VAL A 31 -17.35 -5.22 -1.74
CA VAL A 31 -17.02 -6.64 -1.96
C VAL A 31 -16.75 -7.37 -0.64
N ARG A 32 -16.10 -6.70 0.33
CA ARG A 32 -15.64 -7.31 1.60
C ARG A 32 -16.55 -7.03 2.78
N GLY A 33 -17.41 -6.02 2.69
CA GLY A 33 -18.23 -5.54 3.81
C GLY A 33 -17.41 -4.82 4.89
N THR A 34 -16.17 -4.47 4.61
CA THR A 34 -15.23 -3.80 5.53
C THR A 34 -14.16 -3.04 4.75
N PRO A 35 -13.57 -1.97 5.30
CA PRO A 35 -12.43 -1.28 4.69
C PRO A 35 -11.26 -2.22 4.40
N ILE A 36 -10.49 -1.90 3.36
CA ILE A 36 -9.41 -2.78 2.89
C ILE A 36 -8.36 -3.07 3.96
N PHE A 37 -7.99 -2.10 4.78
CA PHE A 37 -6.98 -2.30 5.82
C PHE A 37 -7.48 -3.22 6.94
N ASP A 38 -8.75 -3.10 7.34
CA ASP A 38 -9.38 -4.01 8.31
C ASP A 38 -9.47 -5.44 7.72
N TYR A 39 -9.76 -5.55 6.42
CA TYR A 39 -9.74 -6.84 5.72
C TYR A 39 -8.34 -7.47 5.73
N LEU A 40 -7.29 -6.68 5.48
CA LEU A 40 -5.90 -7.16 5.51
C LEU A 40 -5.50 -7.71 6.89
N GLU A 41 -5.98 -7.13 7.99
CA GLU A 41 -5.72 -7.62 9.35
C GLU A 41 -6.27 -9.05 9.56
N THR A 42 -7.36 -9.40 8.87
CA THR A 42 -7.95 -10.75 8.94
C THR A 42 -7.33 -11.76 7.97
N ARG A 43 -6.45 -11.32 7.07
CA ARG A 43 -5.87 -12.11 5.98
C ARG A 43 -4.35 -11.92 5.89
N PRO A 44 -3.58 -12.48 6.83
CA PRO A 44 -2.14 -12.24 6.92
C PRO A 44 -1.36 -12.59 5.65
N GLU A 45 -1.74 -13.67 4.95
CA GLU A 45 -1.09 -14.06 3.69
C GLU A 45 -1.32 -13.01 2.58
N TYR A 46 -2.53 -12.50 2.45
CA TYR A 46 -2.84 -11.44 1.48
C TYR A 46 -2.21 -10.10 1.89
N ALA A 47 -2.19 -9.78 3.19
CA ALA A 47 -1.51 -8.60 3.73
C ALA A 47 -0.02 -8.61 3.38
N GLU A 48 0.64 -9.76 3.46
CA GLU A 48 2.05 -9.89 3.10
C GLU A 48 2.29 -9.63 1.60
N VAL A 49 1.44 -10.18 0.72
CA VAL A 49 1.48 -9.91 -0.73
C VAL A 49 1.27 -8.42 -1.00
N PHE A 50 0.28 -7.81 -0.35
CA PHE A 50 -0.01 -6.38 -0.46
C PHE A 50 1.18 -5.52 -0.04
N ASN A 51 1.73 -5.78 1.15
CA ASN A 51 2.86 -5.01 1.69
C ASN A 51 4.13 -5.15 0.82
N ARG A 52 4.45 -6.35 0.33
CA ARG A 52 5.57 -6.53 -0.62
C ARG A 52 5.35 -5.75 -1.91
N ALA A 53 4.11 -5.73 -2.42
CA ALA A 53 3.79 -4.97 -3.63
C ALA A 53 3.97 -3.46 -3.41
N MET A 54 3.50 -2.93 -2.28
CA MET A 54 3.64 -1.50 -1.93
C MET A 54 5.10 -1.11 -1.70
N THR A 55 5.88 -1.93 -1.01
CA THR A 55 7.32 -1.73 -0.85
C THR A 55 8.04 -1.68 -2.20
N GLY A 56 7.68 -2.59 -3.12
CA GLY A 56 8.26 -2.62 -4.47
C GLY A 56 7.92 -1.38 -5.31
N VAL A 57 6.73 -0.81 -5.17
CA VAL A 57 6.37 0.46 -5.83
C VAL A 57 7.14 1.63 -5.24
N SER A 58 7.29 1.65 -3.92
CA SER A 58 7.94 2.75 -3.21
C SER A 58 9.46 2.77 -3.44
N SER A 59 10.09 1.64 -3.78
CA SER A 59 11.55 1.54 -3.86
C SER A 59 12.18 2.53 -4.84
N MET A 60 11.56 2.79 -5.99
CA MET A 60 12.05 3.77 -6.96
C MET A 60 11.99 5.21 -6.42
N ALA A 61 10.92 5.54 -5.71
CA ALA A 61 10.75 6.86 -5.09
C ALA A 61 11.73 7.05 -3.93
N ILE A 62 11.98 6.00 -3.14
CA ILE A 62 12.93 5.99 -2.02
C ILE A 62 14.36 6.25 -2.52
N GLU A 63 14.78 5.59 -3.58
CA GLU A 63 16.10 5.80 -4.19
C GLU A 63 16.28 7.24 -4.68
N SER A 64 15.26 7.79 -5.35
CA SER A 64 15.27 9.17 -5.82
C SER A 64 15.31 10.18 -4.65
N LEU A 65 14.53 9.94 -3.61
CA LEU A 65 14.47 10.82 -2.43
C LEU A 65 15.80 10.86 -1.69
N GLY A 66 16.43 9.70 -1.46
CA GLY A 66 17.73 9.60 -0.78
C GLY A 66 18.85 10.31 -1.50
N SER A 67 18.78 10.44 -2.83
CA SER A 67 19.76 11.17 -3.64
C SER A 67 19.47 12.66 -3.77
N THR A 68 18.24 13.11 -3.48
CA THR A 68 17.78 14.47 -3.76
C THR A 68 17.63 15.33 -2.50
N TYR A 69 17.25 14.70 -1.37
CA TYR A 69 16.97 15.40 -0.12
C TYR A 69 17.95 15.00 0.98
N ASP A 70 18.55 16.00 1.63
CA ASP A 70 19.43 15.81 2.78
C ASP A 70 18.64 15.82 4.08
N PHE A 71 18.65 14.71 4.80
CA PHE A 71 17.99 14.52 6.10
C PHE A 71 18.93 14.74 7.29
N SER A 72 20.22 15.03 7.06
CA SER A 72 21.27 15.05 8.10
C SER A 72 21.04 16.08 9.20
N ASP A 73 20.27 17.13 8.92
CA ASP A 73 19.93 18.20 9.87
C ASP A 73 18.66 17.92 10.69
N ARG A 74 17.99 16.76 10.44
CA ARG A 74 16.75 16.39 11.12
C ARG A 74 17.04 15.58 12.37
N THR A 75 16.47 16.05 13.50
CA THR A 75 16.55 15.35 14.79
C THR A 75 15.41 14.36 15.02
N LEU A 76 14.36 14.48 14.26
CA LEU A 76 13.18 13.61 14.30
C LEU A 76 12.61 13.42 12.90
N ILE A 77 12.39 12.17 12.50
CA ILE A 77 11.71 11.78 11.27
C ILE A 77 10.53 10.90 11.64
N VAL A 78 9.35 11.20 11.09
CA VAL A 78 8.11 10.43 11.31
C VAL A 78 7.62 9.90 9.98
N ASP A 79 7.51 8.57 9.87
CA ASP A 79 7.03 7.87 8.67
C ASP A 79 5.56 7.46 8.88
N VAL A 80 4.64 8.24 8.31
CA VAL A 80 3.19 8.01 8.44
C VAL A 80 2.73 6.99 7.41
N GLY A 81 2.17 5.86 7.87
CA GLY A 81 1.76 4.77 7.00
C GLY A 81 2.93 3.99 6.41
N GLY A 82 4.09 3.99 7.08
CA GLY A 82 5.36 3.47 6.59
C GLY A 82 5.42 1.97 6.25
N GLY A 83 4.37 1.20 6.55
CA GLY A 83 4.31 -0.23 6.24
C GLY A 83 5.50 -1.00 6.81
N HIS A 84 6.34 -1.57 5.95
CA HIS A 84 7.58 -2.26 6.35
C HIS A 84 8.71 -1.31 6.79
N GLY A 85 8.51 0.00 6.77
CA GLY A 85 9.53 0.99 7.15
C GLY A 85 10.65 1.15 6.12
N ALA A 86 10.43 0.80 4.86
CA ALA A 86 11.44 0.84 3.82
C ALA A 86 11.99 2.27 3.59
N LEU A 87 11.12 3.27 3.60
CA LEU A 87 11.51 4.68 3.48
C LEU A 87 12.34 5.11 4.69
N LEU A 88 11.86 4.84 5.89
CA LEU A 88 12.55 5.21 7.13
C LEU A 88 13.94 4.56 7.18
N GLY A 89 14.05 3.27 6.82
CA GLY A 89 15.33 2.56 6.76
C GLY A 89 16.32 3.13 5.74
N ALA A 90 15.83 3.75 4.68
CA ALA A 90 16.66 4.34 3.63
C ALA A 90 17.18 5.75 3.98
N VAL A 91 16.50 6.48 4.87
CA VAL A 91 16.88 7.86 5.26
C VAL A 91 17.60 7.95 6.60
N LEU A 92 17.64 6.85 7.36
CA LEU A 92 18.39 6.74 8.62
C LEU A 92 19.82 6.23 8.39
#